data_0274d1dd4776721fc89f8ad24308b689
#
_entry.id   0274d1dd4776721fc89f8ad24308b689
#
_cell.length_a   1.000
_cell.length_b   1.000
_cell.length_c   1.000
_cell.angle_alpha   90.00
_cell.angle_beta   90.00
_cell.angle_gamma   90.00
#
_symmetry.space_group_name_H-M   'P 1'
#
loop_
_entity.id
_entity.type
_entity.pdbx_description
1 polymer ?
#
loop_
_entity_poly.entity_id
_entity_poly.type
_entity_poly.pdbx_seq_one_letter_code
_entity_poly.pdbx_strand_id
1 'polypeptide(L)'
;MKAEDVQFWRKSIDNAQKFMHPKHKEWRRLLAMYRMEFEVPDLDKDQVVRISRFYPLTRQIISSIAYNYPHVFLRVENPNREYQAEILERVANAALETMQVKEEMQQAIFDALYCSLGWL
;
A
#
# COMPACT_ATOMS: atom_id res chain seq x y z
N MET A 1 10.28 23.88 25.09
CA MET A 1 10.01 22.44 25.24
C MET A 1 10.63 22.02 26.57
N LYS A 2 9.82 21.55 27.51
CA LYS A 2 10.31 21.18 28.84
C LYS A 2 11.07 19.85 28.75
N ALA A 3 12.06 19.63 29.60
CA ALA A 3 12.86 18.38 29.60
C ALA A 3 11.98 17.12 29.81
N GLU A 4 10.91 17.26 30.56
CA GLU A 4 9.89 16.22 30.79
C GLU A 4 9.19 15.78 29.50
N ASP A 5 8.89 16.74 28.58
CA ASP A 5 8.26 16.43 27.30
C ASP A 5 9.19 15.58 26.43
N VAL A 6 10.50 15.88 26.45
CA VAL A 6 11.49 15.12 25.68
C VAL A 6 11.63 13.68 26.18
N GLN A 7 11.61 13.48 27.49
CA GLN A 7 11.65 12.12 28.06
C GLN A 7 10.41 11.33 27.76
N PHE A 8 9.23 11.96 27.81
CA PHE A 8 7.96 11.34 27.42
C PHE A 8 7.99 10.86 25.96
N TRP A 9 8.41 11.72 25.03
CA TRP A 9 8.48 11.36 23.63
C TRP A 9 9.52 10.28 23.34
N ARG A 10 10.69 10.31 23.96
CA ARG A 10 11.69 9.23 23.84
C ARG A 10 11.12 7.89 24.28
N LYS A 11 10.47 7.83 25.45
CA LYS A 11 9.85 6.62 25.96
C LYS A 11 8.74 6.11 25.04
N SER A 12 7.94 7.01 24.47
CA SER A 12 6.88 6.66 23.53
C SER A 12 7.45 6.09 22.23
N ILE A 13 8.51 6.67 21.70
CA ILE A 13 9.21 6.16 20.50
C ILE A 13 9.83 4.78 20.78
N ASP A 14 10.52 4.60 21.90
CA ASP A 14 11.10 3.30 22.28
C ASP A 14 10.03 2.21 22.40
N ASN A 15 8.89 2.53 23.00
CA ASN A 15 7.78 1.58 23.13
C ASN A 15 7.19 1.23 21.75
N ALA A 16 7.02 2.22 20.89
CA ALA A 16 6.54 2.01 19.53
C ALA A 16 7.51 1.14 18.71
N GLN A 17 8.82 1.38 18.81
CA GLN A 17 9.84 0.58 18.14
C GLN A 17 9.85 -0.87 18.63
N LYS A 18 9.76 -1.09 19.95
CA LYS A 18 9.66 -2.44 20.53
C LYS A 18 8.42 -3.19 20.06
N PHE A 19 7.29 -2.50 19.95
CA PHE A 19 6.04 -3.07 19.44
C PHE A 19 6.12 -3.41 17.95
N MET A 20 6.77 -2.58 17.15
CA MET A 20 6.88 -2.76 15.71
C MET A 20 7.97 -3.77 15.29
N HIS A 21 8.98 -4.00 16.12
CA HIS A 21 10.11 -4.87 15.78
C HIS A 21 9.69 -6.29 15.32
N PRO A 22 8.80 -7.03 16.02
CA PRO A 22 8.35 -8.34 15.58
C PRO A 22 7.57 -8.27 14.26
N LYS A 23 6.76 -7.22 14.05
CA LYS A 23 6.02 -7.00 12.82
C LYS A 23 6.93 -6.74 11.62
N HIS A 24 7.97 -5.92 11.81
CA HIS A 24 8.98 -5.69 10.76
C HIS A 24 9.73 -6.97 10.37
N LYS A 25 9.93 -7.91 11.31
CA LYS A 25 10.53 -9.21 11.01
C LYS A 25 9.60 -10.07 10.17
N GLU A 26 8.32 -10.06 10.48
CA GLU A 26 7.29 -10.78 9.72
C GLU A 26 7.11 -10.21 8.31
N TRP A 27 7.02 -8.90 8.16
CA TRP A 27 6.92 -8.23 6.86
C TRP A 27 8.11 -8.55 5.95
N ARG A 28 9.34 -8.51 6.50
CA ARG A 28 10.55 -8.92 5.76
C ARG A 28 10.47 -10.37 5.30
N ARG A 29 9.94 -11.26 6.13
CA ARG A 29 9.75 -12.67 5.78
C ARG A 29 8.74 -12.83 4.64
N LEU A 30 7.60 -12.14 4.70
CA LEU A 30 6.58 -12.16 3.66
C LEU A 30 7.11 -11.61 2.33
N LEU A 31 7.83 -10.50 2.37
CA LEU A 31 8.47 -9.93 1.18
C LEU A 31 9.54 -10.86 0.59
N ALA A 32 10.33 -11.53 1.43
CA ALA A 32 11.28 -12.54 0.97
C ALA A 32 10.58 -13.72 0.29
N MET A 33 9.44 -14.16 0.81
CA MET A 33 8.62 -15.20 0.16
C MET A 33 8.07 -14.72 -1.20
N TYR A 34 7.61 -13.48 -1.29
CA TYR A 34 7.14 -12.88 -2.55
C TYR A 34 8.26 -12.82 -3.60
N ARG A 35 9.47 -12.44 -3.19
CA ARG A 35 10.67 -12.35 -4.03
C ARG A 35 11.37 -13.69 -4.26
N MET A 36 10.91 -14.76 -3.61
CA MET A 36 11.58 -16.06 -3.58
C MET A 36 13.01 -16.01 -3.00
N GLU A 37 13.28 -15.04 -2.13
CA GLU A 37 14.55 -14.84 -1.43
C GLU A 37 14.55 -15.59 -0.09
N PHE A 38 14.28 -16.90 -0.10
CA PHE A 38 14.35 -17.74 1.10
C PHE A 38 15.35 -18.86 0.90
N GLU A 39 16.08 -19.15 1.96
CA GLU A 39 17.01 -20.27 1.99
C GLU A 39 16.26 -21.52 2.46
N VAL A 40 16.53 -22.64 1.79
CA VAL A 40 16.06 -23.94 2.23
C VAL A 40 17.22 -24.61 2.95
N PRO A 41 17.08 -24.90 4.26
CA PRO A 41 18.14 -25.60 5.02
C PRO A 41 18.46 -26.93 4.33
N ASP A 42 19.73 -27.30 4.33
CA ASP A 42 20.25 -28.60 3.89
C ASP A 42 20.15 -28.91 2.39
N LEU A 43 19.85 -27.92 1.54
CA LEU A 43 19.84 -28.12 0.08
C LEU A 43 20.73 -27.08 -0.60
N ASP A 44 21.55 -27.55 -1.56
CA ASP A 44 22.32 -26.67 -2.42
C ASP A 44 21.41 -25.82 -3.30
N LYS A 45 21.79 -24.57 -3.55
CA LYS A 45 20.99 -23.61 -4.34
C LYS A 45 20.60 -24.14 -5.72
N ASP A 46 21.43 -24.99 -6.31
CA ASP A 46 21.23 -25.59 -7.62
C ASP A 46 20.24 -26.76 -7.62
N GLN A 47 19.92 -27.30 -6.43
CA GLN A 47 18.96 -28.39 -6.26
C GLN A 47 17.54 -27.94 -5.97
N VAL A 48 17.34 -26.64 -5.77
CA VAL A 48 16.05 -26.07 -5.36
C VAL A 48 15.34 -25.44 -6.54
N VAL A 49 14.26 -26.08 -7.01
CA VAL A 49 13.33 -25.45 -7.95
C VAL A 49 12.34 -24.58 -7.18
N ARG A 50 12.47 -23.26 -7.33
CA ARG A 50 11.61 -22.29 -6.64
C ARG A 50 10.41 -21.97 -7.51
N ILE A 51 9.21 -22.32 -7.03
CA ILE A 51 7.94 -21.96 -7.70
C ILE A 51 7.21 -20.98 -6.79
N SER A 52 7.15 -19.72 -7.20
CA SER A 52 6.37 -18.71 -6.47
C SER A 52 4.89 -18.85 -6.79
N ARG A 53 4.10 -19.12 -5.76
CA ARG A 53 2.63 -18.97 -5.83
C ARG A 53 2.16 -17.63 -5.30
N PHE A 54 2.98 -16.96 -4.49
CA PHE A 54 2.67 -15.64 -3.92
C PHE A 54 2.63 -14.55 -4.98
N TYR A 55 3.59 -14.53 -5.90
CA TYR A 55 3.65 -13.52 -6.94
C TYR A 55 2.37 -13.46 -7.81
N PRO A 56 1.94 -14.54 -8.48
CA PRO A 56 0.76 -14.50 -9.32
C PRO A 56 -0.52 -14.23 -8.50
N LEU A 57 -0.65 -14.79 -7.29
CA LEU A 57 -1.79 -14.54 -6.41
C LEU A 57 -1.87 -13.06 -6.02
N THR A 58 -0.76 -12.46 -5.60
CA THR A 58 -0.69 -11.04 -5.25
C THR A 58 -1.09 -10.16 -6.43
N ARG A 59 -0.55 -10.44 -7.62
CA ARG A 59 -0.90 -9.70 -8.84
C ARG A 59 -2.38 -9.83 -9.20
N GLN A 60 -2.95 -11.01 -9.02
CA GLN A 60 -4.37 -11.24 -9.25
C GLN A 60 -5.24 -10.46 -8.26
N ILE A 61 -4.90 -10.45 -6.97
CA ILE A 61 -5.62 -9.69 -5.95
C ILE A 61 -5.56 -8.20 -6.24
N ILE A 62 -4.36 -7.65 -6.50
CA ILE A 62 -4.17 -6.23 -6.82
C ILE A 62 -4.97 -5.86 -8.06
N SER A 63 -4.90 -6.66 -9.11
CA SER A 63 -5.66 -6.41 -10.34
C SER A 63 -7.16 -6.47 -10.13
N SER A 64 -7.64 -7.36 -9.25
CA SER A 64 -9.07 -7.48 -8.92
C SER A 64 -9.60 -6.28 -8.14
N ILE A 65 -8.81 -5.76 -7.18
CA ILE A 65 -9.20 -4.61 -6.35
C ILE A 65 -9.06 -3.31 -7.13
N ALA A 66 -7.93 -3.12 -7.82
CA ALA A 66 -7.63 -1.91 -8.61
C ALA A 66 -8.01 -2.07 -10.10
N TYR A 67 -9.05 -2.83 -10.39
CA TYR A 67 -9.49 -3.07 -11.77
C TYR A 67 -9.94 -1.78 -12.44
N ASN A 68 -10.81 -1.04 -11.78
CA ASN A 68 -11.33 0.23 -12.30
C ASN A 68 -10.40 1.39 -11.93
N TYR A 69 -10.31 2.36 -12.84
CA TYR A 69 -9.71 3.64 -12.53
C TYR A 69 -10.59 4.38 -11.51
N PRO A 70 -10.05 4.99 -10.45
CA PRO A 70 -10.85 5.80 -9.54
C PRO A 70 -11.51 6.94 -10.32
N HIS A 71 -12.81 7.11 -10.15
CA HIS A 71 -13.59 8.14 -10.83
C HIS A 71 -14.35 8.98 -9.82
N VAL A 72 -14.27 10.29 -9.97
CA VAL A 72 -15.00 11.25 -9.14
C VAL A 72 -16.31 11.58 -9.84
N PHE A 73 -17.41 11.46 -9.10
CA PHE A 73 -18.74 11.92 -9.51
C PHE A 73 -19.16 13.08 -8.63
N LEU A 74 -19.51 14.20 -9.25
CA LEU A 74 -20.00 15.38 -8.55
C LEU A 74 -21.50 15.54 -8.75
N ARG A 75 -22.25 15.51 -7.66
CA ARG A 75 -23.68 15.75 -7.67
C ARG A 75 -23.99 17.12 -7.05
N VAL A 76 -24.81 17.90 -7.72
CA VAL A 76 -25.22 19.25 -7.28
C VAL A 76 -26.68 19.24 -6.89
N GLU A 77 -27.02 19.88 -5.77
CA GLU A 77 -28.40 20.05 -5.35
C GLU A 77 -29.12 21.18 -6.11
N ASN A 78 -28.37 22.16 -6.60
CA ASN A 78 -28.93 23.29 -7.33
C ASN A 78 -28.76 23.11 -8.85
N PRO A 79 -29.84 22.97 -9.63
CA PRO A 79 -29.79 22.75 -11.08
C PRO A 79 -29.00 23.81 -11.84
N ASN A 80 -29.00 25.06 -11.36
CA ASN A 80 -28.27 26.16 -12.03
C ASN A 80 -26.73 25.99 -11.95
N ARG A 81 -26.23 25.03 -11.18
CA ARG A 81 -24.79 24.75 -11.03
C ARG A 81 -24.36 23.43 -11.69
N GLU A 82 -25.24 22.79 -12.41
CA GLU A 82 -24.98 21.49 -13.05
C GLU A 82 -23.81 21.57 -14.04
N TYR A 83 -23.77 22.60 -14.87
CA TYR A 83 -22.65 22.84 -15.77
C TYR A 83 -21.31 23.05 -15.07
N GLN A 84 -21.31 23.74 -13.91
CA GLN A 84 -20.10 23.93 -13.12
C GLN A 84 -19.61 22.61 -12.52
N ALA A 85 -20.53 21.75 -12.06
CA ALA A 85 -20.20 20.44 -11.52
C ALA A 85 -19.59 19.54 -12.60
N GLU A 86 -20.16 19.54 -13.80
CA GLU A 86 -19.62 18.76 -14.93
C GLU A 86 -18.17 19.17 -15.28
N ILE A 87 -17.89 20.47 -15.32
CA ILE A 87 -16.53 20.97 -15.56
C ILE A 87 -15.59 20.50 -14.44
N LEU A 88 -15.99 20.65 -13.16
CA LEU A 88 -15.19 20.25 -12.03
C LEU A 88 -14.95 18.75 -12.00
N GLU A 89 -15.95 17.94 -12.36
CA GLU A 89 -15.82 16.50 -12.48
C GLU A 89 -14.78 16.11 -13.54
N ARG A 90 -14.84 16.72 -14.71
CA ARG A 90 -13.85 16.50 -15.78
C ARG A 90 -12.44 16.90 -15.35
N VAL A 91 -12.29 18.06 -14.70
CA VAL A 91 -10.99 18.53 -14.20
C VAL A 91 -10.45 17.59 -13.11
N ALA A 92 -11.30 17.16 -12.17
CA ALA A 92 -10.90 16.23 -11.12
C ALA A 92 -10.45 14.89 -11.70
N ASN A 93 -11.19 14.33 -12.66
CA ASN A 93 -10.82 13.06 -13.27
C ASN A 93 -9.54 13.18 -14.12
N ALA A 94 -9.35 14.26 -14.86
CA ALA A 94 -8.10 14.52 -15.57
C ALA A 94 -6.90 14.69 -14.60
N ALA A 95 -7.11 15.30 -13.43
CA ALA A 95 -6.09 15.39 -12.40
C ALA A 95 -5.71 14.02 -11.84
N LEU A 96 -6.70 13.14 -11.54
CA LEU A 96 -6.45 11.77 -11.07
C LEU A 96 -5.61 10.96 -12.07
N GLU A 97 -5.90 11.09 -13.38
CA GLU A 97 -5.11 10.44 -14.43
C GLU A 97 -3.68 11.00 -14.50
N THR A 98 -3.52 12.32 -14.45
CA THR A 98 -2.21 12.97 -14.48
C THR A 98 -1.34 12.60 -13.26
N MET A 99 -1.95 12.44 -12.11
CA MET A 99 -1.30 12.04 -10.87
C MET A 99 -1.04 10.52 -10.78
N GLN A 100 -1.43 9.74 -11.77
CA GLN A 100 -1.26 8.28 -11.80
C GLN A 100 -1.81 7.57 -10.55
N VAL A 101 -2.96 8.04 -10.06
CA VAL A 101 -3.55 7.56 -8.79
C VAL A 101 -3.82 6.06 -8.80
N LYS A 102 -4.04 5.45 -9.96
CA LYS A 102 -4.23 4.01 -10.08
C LYS A 102 -2.97 3.23 -9.69
N GLU A 103 -1.82 3.69 -10.12
CA GLU A 103 -0.52 3.10 -9.82
C GLU A 103 -0.21 3.21 -8.33
N GLU A 104 -0.47 4.37 -7.74
CA GLU A 104 -0.32 4.59 -6.30
C GLU A 104 -1.29 3.71 -5.49
N MET A 105 -2.54 3.56 -5.94
CA MET A 105 -3.48 2.62 -5.34
C MET A 105 -2.98 1.17 -5.39
N GLN A 106 -2.42 0.74 -6.51
CA GLN A 106 -1.87 -0.61 -6.64
C GLN A 106 -0.72 -0.83 -5.65
N GLN A 107 0.14 0.17 -5.47
CA GLN A 107 1.22 0.13 -4.50
C GLN A 107 0.69 0.11 -3.06
N ALA A 108 -0.29 0.95 -2.73
CA ALA A 108 -0.93 0.96 -1.42
C ALA A 108 -1.61 -0.38 -1.08
N ILE A 109 -2.25 -1.02 -2.07
CA ILE A 109 -2.85 -2.35 -1.91
C ILE A 109 -1.75 -3.41 -1.68
N PHE A 110 -0.64 -3.32 -2.42
CA PHE A 110 0.50 -4.21 -2.21
C PHE A 110 1.05 -4.08 -0.79
N ASP A 111 1.27 -2.86 -0.33
CA ASP A 111 1.76 -2.59 1.02
C ASP A 111 0.76 -3.06 2.09
N ALA A 112 -0.54 -2.88 1.87
CA ALA A 112 -1.58 -3.38 2.77
C ALA A 112 -1.57 -4.92 2.87
N LEU A 113 -1.35 -5.63 1.76
CA LEU A 113 -1.28 -7.09 1.75
C LEU A 113 -0.09 -7.64 2.54
N TYR A 114 1.07 -6.98 2.48
CA TYR A 114 2.30 -7.47 3.11
C TYR A 114 2.59 -6.82 4.46
N CYS A 115 2.24 -5.55 4.62
CA CYS A 115 2.53 -4.77 5.83
C CYS A 115 1.28 -4.48 6.66
N SER A 116 0.09 -4.95 6.24
CA SER A 116 -1.20 -4.67 6.89
C SER A 116 -1.56 -3.17 6.93
N LEU A 117 -0.80 -2.32 6.24
CA LEU A 117 -0.99 -0.88 6.13
C LEU A 117 -0.57 -0.43 4.73
N GLY A 118 -1.48 0.23 4.02
CA GLY A 118 -1.20 0.93 2.76
C GLY A 118 -1.58 2.40 2.91
N TRP A 119 -0.77 3.31 2.37
CA TRP A 119 -1.01 4.74 2.35
C TRP A 119 -1.08 5.24 0.91
N LEU A 120 -2.03 6.11 0.67
CA LEU A 120 -2.21 6.86 -0.59
C LEU A 120 -1.81 8.29 -0.40
#